data_b32e7d8da2234773ef289cdf3ec13753
#
_entry.id   b32e7d8da2234773ef289cdf3ec13753
#
_cell.length_a   1.000
_cell.length_b   1.000
_cell.length_c   1.000
_cell.angle_alpha   90.00
_cell.angle_beta   90.00
_cell.angle_gamma   90.00
#
_symmetry.space_group_name_H-M   'P 1'
#
loop_
_entity.id
_entity.type
_entity.pdbx_description
1 polymer ?
#
loop_
_entity_poly.entity_id
_entity_poly.type
_entity_poly.pdbx_seq_one_letter_code
_entity_poly.pdbx_strand_id
1 'polypeptide(L)'
;MQVPLENPSPDFESLKRVLKGERAKKVHFVELGIDKEIKEYITENLLGKKWIPLTSESKENYWKQEIYFWYKMGYDYIRVSGGLDFPTKYKESKDTATLSREKRNWIEEGKGMISSWEEFEKYPWPKLEDMNFSQYEFVSKNLPEGMKIMVCPSSGVFEIASESLLGFENMSYLLIDHPDLVEAAF
;
A
#
# COMPACT_ATOMS: atom_id res chain seq x y z
N MET A 1 6.38 -25.54 1.12
CA MET A 1 5.90 -25.04 2.43
C MET A 1 4.39 -24.91 2.33
N GLN A 2 3.66 -25.37 3.32
CA GLN A 2 2.20 -25.25 3.33
C GLN A 2 1.79 -24.07 4.21
N VAL A 3 0.99 -23.16 3.69
CA VAL A 3 0.40 -22.03 4.45
C VAL A 3 -1.10 -22.27 4.61
N PRO A 4 -1.73 -21.81 5.69
CA PRO A 4 -1.14 -21.07 6.82
C PRO A 4 -0.23 -21.91 7.69
N LEU A 5 0.79 -21.30 8.29
CA LEU A 5 1.74 -21.98 9.20
C LEU A 5 1.11 -22.21 10.58
N GLU A 6 1.34 -23.39 11.16
CA GLU A 6 0.94 -23.66 12.54
C GLU A 6 1.75 -22.80 13.53
N ASN A 7 3.08 -22.84 13.39
CA ASN A 7 4.03 -22.16 14.27
C ASN A 7 4.96 -21.26 13.44
N PRO A 8 4.52 -20.07 13.03
CA PRO A 8 5.36 -19.12 12.32
C PRO A 8 6.54 -18.66 13.20
N SER A 9 7.70 -18.49 12.57
CA SER A 9 8.91 -17.99 13.23
C SER A 9 9.50 -16.87 12.36
N PRO A 10 8.96 -15.64 12.46
CA PRO A 10 9.44 -14.52 11.69
C PRO A 10 10.85 -14.11 12.12
N ASP A 11 11.67 -13.70 11.14
CA ASP A 11 13.05 -13.23 11.33
C ASP A 11 13.35 -12.11 10.33
N PHE A 12 12.90 -10.92 10.66
CA PHE A 12 13.11 -9.73 9.82
C PHE A 12 14.60 -9.37 9.67
N GLU A 13 15.42 -9.64 10.68
CA GLU A 13 16.86 -9.39 10.58
C GLU A 13 17.54 -10.30 9.56
N SER A 14 17.06 -11.54 9.42
CA SER A 14 17.50 -12.43 8.34
C SER A 14 17.07 -11.91 6.97
N LEU A 15 15.83 -11.42 6.83
CA LEU A 15 15.37 -10.76 5.59
C LEU A 15 16.25 -9.55 5.23
N LYS A 16 16.59 -8.70 6.20
CA LYS A 16 17.50 -7.55 5.99
C LYS A 16 18.88 -7.98 5.47
N ARG A 17 19.43 -9.07 5.99
CA ARG A 17 20.72 -9.60 5.51
C ARG A 17 20.63 -10.02 4.04
N VAL A 18 19.53 -10.70 3.66
CA VAL A 18 19.30 -11.07 2.23
C VAL A 18 19.23 -9.85 1.35
N LEU A 19 18.49 -8.80 1.77
CA LEU A 19 18.40 -7.54 1.00
C LEU A 19 19.77 -6.84 0.85
N LYS A 20 20.73 -7.13 1.74
CA LYS A 20 22.12 -6.66 1.63
C LYS A 20 23.01 -7.59 0.81
N GLY A 21 22.48 -8.64 0.19
CA GLY A 21 23.23 -9.62 -0.61
C GLY A 21 23.86 -10.76 0.18
N GLU A 22 23.55 -10.89 1.46
CA GLU A 22 24.05 -11.99 2.29
C GLU A 22 23.21 -13.27 2.09
N ARG A 23 23.79 -14.43 2.38
CA ARG A 23 23.06 -15.71 2.34
C ARG A 23 22.14 -15.86 3.54
N ALA A 24 20.90 -16.25 3.29
CA ALA A 24 19.96 -16.65 4.33
C ALA A 24 19.91 -18.17 4.50
N LYS A 25 19.46 -18.61 5.68
CA LYS A 25 19.17 -20.02 5.98
C LYS A 25 17.79 -20.46 5.50
N LYS A 26 16.88 -19.52 5.21
CA LYS A 26 15.50 -19.77 4.74
C LYS A 26 15.18 -18.86 3.55
N VAL A 27 14.16 -19.26 2.77
CA VAL A 27 13.55 -18.38 1.77
C VAL A 27 12.57 -17.47 2.49
N HIS A 28 12.68 -16.17 2.25
CA HIS A 28 11.76 -15.17 2.77
C HIS A 28 10.67 -14.86 1.75
N PHE A 29 9.44 -14.77 2.20
CA PHE A 29 8.34 -14.28 1.38
C PHE A 29 8.37 -12.76 1.36
N VAL A 30 8.28 -12.19 0.16
CA VAL A 30 8.21 -10.74 -0.05
C VAL A 30 7.03 -10.45 -0.95
N GLU A 31 6.11 -9.59 -0.49
CA GLU A 31 4.93 -9.17 -1.22
C GLU A 31 4.70 -7.68 -0.99
N LEU A 32 4.51 -6.94 -2.09
CA LEU A 32 4.25 -5.50 -2.02
C LEU A 32 2.80 -5.19 -1.64
N GLY A 33 1.89 -6.08 -1.92
CA GLY A 33 0.49 -5.94 -1.56
C GLY A 33 -0.29 -7.22 -1.84
N ILE A 34 -1.35 -7.42 -1.08
CA ILE A 34 -2.29 -8.53 -1.28
C ILE A 34 -3.67 -7.92 -1.34
N ASP A 35 -4.39 -8.18 -2.42
CA ASP A 35 -5.73 -7.66 -2.61
C ASP A 35 -6.66 -8.09 -1.48
N LYS A 36 -7.57 -7.18 -1.11
CA LYS A 36 -8.49 -7.39 0.01
C LYS A 36 -9.28 -8.68 -0.13
N GLU A 37 -9.77 -8.99 -1.32
CA GLU A 37 -10.60 -10.15 -1.61
C GLU A 37 -9.84 -11.46 -1.36
N ILE A 38 -8.54 -11.47 -1.65
CA ILE A 38 -7.67 -12.63 -1.40
C ILE A 38 -7.46 -12.79 0.11
N LYS A 39 -7.22 -11.69 0.84
CA LYS A 39 -7.09 -11.73 2.29
C LYS A 39 -8.37 -12.17 2.99
N GLU A 40 -9.51 -11.66 2.54
CA GLU A 40 -10.84 -12.04 3.02
C GLU A 40 -11.08 -13.54 2.80
N TYR A 41 -10.89 -14.03 1.56
CA TYR A 41 -11.05 -15.44 1.24
C TYR A 41 -10.15 -16.35 2.10
N ILE A 42 -8.88 -16.02 2.23
CA ILE A 42 -7.93 -16.81 3.04
C ILE A 42 -8.32 -16.76 4.52
N THR A 43 -8.70 -15.60 5.03
CA THR A 43 -9.09 -15.42 6.43
C THR A 43 -10.31 -16.30 6.79
N GLU A 44 -11.29 -16.34 5.89
CA GLU A 44 -12.51 -17.10 6.15
C GLU A 44 -12.36 -18.59 5.88
N ASN A 45 -11.70 -18.96 4.77
CA ASN A 45 -11.68 -20.36 4.32
C ASN A 45 -10.46 -21.16 4.81
N LEU A 46 -9.34 -20.51 5.10
CA LEU A 46 -8.11 -21.20 5.52
C LEU A 46 -7.74 -20.91 6.98
N LEU A 47 -8.02 -19.69 7.47
CA LEU A 47 -7.74 -19.32 8.85
C LEU A 47 -8.95 -19.54 9.79
N GLY A 48 -10.15 -19.83 9.23
CA GLY A 48 -11.35 -20.11 9.98
C GLY A 48 -11.86 -18.94 10.81
N LYS A 49 -11.61 -17.70 10.38
CA LYS A 49 -12.02 -16.47 11.06
C LYS A 49 -12.92 -15.64 10.17
N LYS A 50 -13.96 -15.02 10.74
CA LYS A 50 -14.78 -14.06 10.02
C LYS A 50 -13.96 -12.82 9.66
N TRP A 51 -14.06 -12.37 8.40
CA TRP A 51 -13.42 -11.12 7.96
C TRP A 51 -13.98 -9.89 8.68
N ILE A 52 -13.10 -9.00 9.08
CA ILE A 52 -13.41 -7.74 9.74
C ILE A 52 -13.05 -6.60 8.78
N PRO A 53 -14.03 -5.86 8.23
CA PRO A 53 -13.74 -4.71 7.36
C PRO A 53 -13.15 -3.55 8.16
N LEU A 54 -12.36 -2.71 7.49
CA LEU A 54 -11.83 -1.49 8.10
C LEU A 54 -12.93 -0.43 8.19
N THR A 55 -13.33 -0.10 9.41
CA THR A 55 -14.21 1.04 9.73
C THR A 55 -13.64 1.80 10.93
N SER A 56 -14.21 2.95 11.28
CA SER A 56 -13.83 3.69 12.49
C SER A 56 -13.94 2.84 13.76
N GLU A 57 -15.01 2.04 13.87
CA GLU A 57 -15.31 1.22 15.05
C GLU A 57 -14.47 -0.07 15.10
N SER A 58 -14.11 -0.61 13.94
CA SER A 58 -13.39 -1.89 13.83
C SER A 58 -11.88 -1.75 13.66
N LYS A 59 -11.34 -0.53 13.59
CA LYS A 59 -9.94 -0.23 13.21
C LYS A 59 -8.92 -1.08 13.96
N GLU A 60 -9.02 -1.20 15.26
CA GLU A 60 -8.08 -2.01 16.05
C GLU A 60 -8.19 -3.50 15.73
N ASN A 61 -9.42 -4.02 15.62
CA ASN A 61 -9.65 -5.43 15.32
C ASN A 61 -9.23 -5.76 13.88
N TYR A 62 -9.42 -4.83 12.95
CA TYR A 62 -8.90 -4.94 11.59
C TYR A 62 -7.38 -5.06 11.59
N TRP A 63 -6.65 -4.21 12.30
CA TRP A 63 -5.19 -4.30 12.35
C TRP A 63 -4.69 -5.54 13.09
N LYS A 64 -5.38 -6.02 14.12
CA LYS A 64 -5.09 -7.32 14.74
C LYS A 64 -5.26 -8.48 13.76
N GLN A 65 -6.31 -8.43 12.93
CA GLN A 65 -6.56 -9.41 11.87
C GLN A 65 -5.46 -9.35 10.79
N GLU A 66 -5.07 -8.16 10.35
CA GLU A 66 -3.97 -7.98 9.38
C GLU A 66 -2.65 -8.57 9.93
N ILE A 67 -2.26 -8.22 11.16
CA ILE A 67 -1.07 -8.78 11.81
C ILE A 67 -1.15 -10.31 11.84
N TYR A 68 -2.28 -10.87 12.26
CA TYR A 68 -2.48 -12.32 12.32
C TYR A 68 -2.38 -12.97 10.94
N PHE A 69 -2.95 -12.36 9.91
CA PHE A 69 -2.88 -12.82 8.52
C PHE A 69 -1.43 -12.91 8.04
N TRP A 70 -0.68 -11.81 8.08
CA TRP A 70 0.71 -11.78 7.63
C TRP A 70 1.59 -12.75 8.41
N TYR A 71 1.37 -12.85 9.73
CA TYR A 71 2.09 -13.81 10.58
C TYR A 71 1.81 -15.25 10.18
N LYS A 72 0.54 -15.64 10.03
CA LYS A 72 0.16 -17.02 9.68
C LYS A 72 0.53 -17.41 8.25
N MET A 73 0.62 -16.44 7.36
CA MET A 73 1.11 -16.65 6.00
C MET A 73 2.64 -16.74 5.90
N GLY A 74 3.38 -16.56 7.01
CA GLY A 74 4.82 -16.79 7.11
C GLY A 74 5.70 -15.62 6.68
N TYR A 75 5.15 -14.41 6.65
CA TYR A 75 5.92 -13.20 6.38
C TYR A 75 6.72 -12.75 7.62
N ASP A 76 7.88 -12.16 7.37
CA ASP A 76 8.74 -11.59 8.41
C ASP A 76 8.38 -10.12 8.70
N TYR A 77 7.40 -9.58 7.98
CA TYR A 77 6.92 -8.22 8.12
C TYR A 77 5.41 -8.11 7.82
N ILE A 78 4.83 -7.01 8.22
CA ILE A 78 3.54 -6.54 7.75
C ILE A 78 3.71 -5.23 6.97
N ARG A 79 3.11 -5.12 5.79
CA ARG A 79 3.03 -3.85 5.08
C ARG A 79 1.91 -2.98 5.65
N VAL A 80 2.25 -1.78 6.06
CA VAL A 80 1.28 -0.76 6.51
C VAL A 80 1.37 0.44 5.56
N SER A 81 0.25 0.81 4.98
CA SER A 81 0.17 1.88 3.98
C SER A 81 -0.72 3.02 4.46
N GLY A 82 -0.60 4.16 3.79
CA GLY A 82 -1.41 5.35 4.03
C GLY A 82 -0.83 6.27 5.08
N GLY A 83 -1.44 7.44 5.23
CA GLY A 83 -0.99 8.51 6.11
C GLY A 83 -0.60 9.78 5.37
N LEU A 84 -0.25 9.67 4.08
CA LEU A 84 -0.02 10.77 3.17
C LEU A 84 -0.74 10.47 1.85
N ASP A 85 -1.88 11.11 1.64
CA ASP A 85 -2.74 10.88 0.48
C ASP A 85 -2.70 12.10 -0.46
N PHE A 86 -2.47 11.85 -1.74
CA PHE A 86 -2.56 12.85 -2.80
C PHE A 86 -3.87 12.64 -3.57
N PRO A 87 -4.77 13.64 -3.61
CA PRO A 87 -5.97 13.57 -4.44
C PRO A 87 -5.65 13.18 -5.89
N THR A 88 -6.37 12.19 -6.40
CA THR A 88 -6.06 11.54 -7.68
C THR A 88 -7.36 11.29 -8.44
N LYS A 89 -7.31 11.38 -9.78
CA LYS A 89 -8.43 10.98 -10.65
C LYS A 89 -8.43 9.49 -10.88
N TYR A 90 -9.61 8.89 -10.78
CA TYR A 90 -9.82 7.46 -11.02
C TYR A 90 -10.80 7.21 -12.15
N LYS A 91 -10.54 6.16 -12.91
CA LYS A 91 -11.49 5.52 -13.82
C LYS A 91 -11.99 4.23 -13.22
N GLU A 92 -13.29 4.00 -13.32
CA GLU A 92 -13.92 2.76 -12.93
C GLU A 92 -13.95 1.78 -14.10
N SER A 93 -13.60 0.54 -13.84
CA SER A 93 -13.72 -0.57 -14.80
C SER A 93 -14.33 -1.80 -14.13
N LYS A 94 -14.85 -2.72 -14.96
CA LYS A 94 -15.32 -4.03 -14.49
C LYS A 94 -14.12 -4.85 -14.01
N ASP A 95 -14.22 -5.42 -12.82
CA ASP A 95 -13.24 -6.38 -12.33
C ASP A 95 -13.51 -7.76 -12.99
N THR A 96 -12.48 -8.34 -13.59
CA THR A 96 -12.55 -9.64 -14.27
C THR A 96 -11.88 -10.77 -13.49
N ALA A 97 -11.40 -10.49 -12.27
CA ALA A 97 -10.79 -11.49 -11.42
C ALA A 97 -11.80 -12.54 -10.93
N THR A 98 -11.33 -13.76 -10.60
CA THR A 98 -12.17 -14.84 -10.06
C THR A 98 -12.80 -14.46 -8.72
N LEU A 99 -12.05 -13.76 -7.85
CA LEU A 99 -12.54 -13.15 -6.63
C LEU A 99 -12.88 -11.68 -6.92
N SER A 100 -13.88 -11.47 -7.78
CA SER A 100 -14.23 -10.13 -8.26
C SER A 100 -14.90 -9.30 -7.18
N ARG A 101 -14.57 -8.01 -7.15
CA ARG A 101 -15.28 -6.98 -6.39
C ARG A 101 -16.28 -6.20 -7.27
N GLU A 102 -16.64 -6.76 -8.44
CA GLU A 102 -17.51 -6.20 -9.47
C GLU A 102 -16.87 -5.03 -10.22
N LYS A 103 -16.34 -4.06 -9.51
CA LYS A 103 -15.74 -2.85 -10.05
C LYS A 103 -14.35 -2.61 -9.45
N ARG A 104 -13.44 -2.11 -10.27
CA ARG A 104 -12.08 -1.75 -9.89
C ARG A 104 -11.79 -0.33 -10.33
N ASN A 105 -11.18 0.46 -9.45
CA ASN A 105 -10.73 1.79 -9.78
C ASN A 105 -9.27 1.73 -10.24
N TRP A 106 -8.99 2.42 -11.34
CA TRP A 106 -7.66 2.62 -11.90
C TRP A 106 -7.35 4.10 -11.91
N ILE A 107 -6.10 4.47 -11.70
CA ILE A 107 -5.66 5.85 -11.84
C ILE A 107 -5.84 6.28 -13.30
N GLU A 108 -6.33 7.50 -13.53
CA GLU A 108 -6.46 8.11 -14.85
C GLU A 108 -5.08 8.51 -15.36
N GLU A 109 -4.43 7.66 -16.14
CA GLU A 109 -3.07 7.89 -16.66
C GLU A 109 -2.99 8.97 -17.75
N GLY A 110 -4.11 9.30 -18.43
CA GLY A 110 -4.13 10.26 -19.51
C GLY A 110 -3.98 11.70 -19.01
N LYS A 111 -4.80 12.10 -18.05
CA LYS A 111 -4.82 13.45 -17.50
C LYS A 111 -4.93 13.43 -15.98
N GLY A 112 -3.90 13.88 -15.29
CA GLY A 112 -3.87 14.04 -13.84
C GLY A 112 -4.75 15.18 -13.32
N MET A 113 -4.47 15.61 -12.12
CA MET A 113 -5.15 16.72 -11.44
C MET A 113 -4.65 18.08 -11.91
N ILE A 114 -3.39 18.14 -12.43
CA ILE A 114 -2.67 19.37 -12.74
C ILE A 114 -2.23 19.34 -14.20
N SER A 115 -2.65 20.36 -14.98
CA SER A 115 -2.26 20.58 -16.36
C SER A 115 -1.85 22.05 -16.61
N SER A 116 -1.94 22.89 -15.59
CA SER A 116 -1.60 24.32 -15.66
C SER A 116 -1.15 24.83 -14.30
N TRP A 117 -0.50 25.99 -14.27
CA TRP A 117 -0.16 26.69 -13.03
C TRP A 117 -1.38 27.03 -12.19
N GLU A 118 -2.51 27.37 -12.82
CA GLU A 118 -3.76 27.64 -12.09
C GLU A 118 -4.27 26.40 -11.34
N GLU A 119 -4.20 25.22 -11.96
CA GLU A 119 -4.59 23.96 -11.32
C GLU A 119 -3.57 23.56 -10.25
N PHE A 120 -2.27 23.83 -10.46
CA PHE A 120 -1.23 23.60 -9.46
C PHE A 120 -1.44 24.42 -8.18
N GLU A 121 -1.74 25.71 -8.31
CA GLU A 121 -2.02 26.58 -7.16
C GLU A 121 -3.30 26.20 -6.41
N LYS A 122 -4.30 25.68 -7.13
CA LYS A 122 -5.59 25.25 -6.55
C LYS A 122 -5.57 23.81 -6.03
N TYR A 123 -4.53 23.04 -6.33
CA TYR A 123 -4.47 21.66 -5.92
C TYR A 123 -4.44 21.57 -4.38
N PRO A 124 -5.28 20.69 -3.77
CA PRO A 124 -5.34 20.57 -2.31
C PRO A 124 -4.14 19.79 -1.78
N TRP A 125 -2.98 20.44 -1.75
CA TRP A 125 -1.74 19.84 -1.28
C TRP A 125 -1.90 19.29 0.14
N PRO A 126 -1.48 18.04 0.38
CA PRO A 126 -1.55 17.45 1.70
C PRO A 126 -0.65 18.21 2.68
N LYS A 127 -1.16 18.44 3.89
CA LYS A 127 -0.41 19.11 4.95
C LYS A 127 0.12 18.10 5.95
N LEU A 128 1.30 18.37 6.50
CA LEU A 128 1.94 17.48 7.47
C LEU A 128 1.09 17.29 8.73
N GLU A 129 0.40 18.32 9.17
CA GLU A 129 -0.49 18.30 10.35
C GLU A 129 -1.74 17.44 10.15
N ASP A 130 -2.16 17.17 8.90
CA ASP A 130 -3.31 16.34 8.57
C ASP A 130 -2.94 14.85 8.47
N MET A 131 -1.65 14.52 8.54
CA MET A 131 -1.18 13.15 8.45
C MET A 131 -1.56 12.33 9.68
N ASN A 132 -2.07 11.12 9.45
CA ASN A 132 -2.45 10.21 10.52
C ASN A 132 -1.61 8.93 10.47
N PHE A 133 -0.69 8.81 11.42
CA PHE A 133 0.18 7.64 11.55
C PHE A 133 -0.24 6.68 12.67
N SER A 134 -1.43 6.83 13.24
CA SER A 134 -1.92 6.01 14.36
C SER A 134 -1.93 4.50 14.07
N GLN A 135 -2.13 4.10 12.80
CA GLN A 135 -2.05 2.70 12.40
C GLN A 135 -0.64 2.12 12.55
N TYR A 136 0.40 2.90 12.26
CA TYR A 136 1.80 2.45 12.41
C TYR A 136 2.15 2.25 13.87
N GLU A 137 1.71 3.16 14.74
CA GLU A 137 1.91 3.03 16.18
C GLU A 137 1.18 1.81 16.75
N PHE A 138 -0.08 1.62 16.36
CA PHE A 138 -0.86 0.48 16.81
C PHE A 138 -0.22 -0.84 16.37
N VAL A 139 0.11 -0.97 15.10
CA VAL A 139 0.73 -2.18 14.55
C VAL A 139 2.07 -2.44 15.24
N SER A 140 2.93 -1.41 15.37
CA SER A 140 4.24 -1.54 16.01
C SER A 140 4.17 -2.12 17.43
N LYS A 141 3.14 -1.72 18.20
CA LYS A 141 2.92 -2.19 19.58
C LYS A 141 2.36 -3.61 19.67
N ASN A 142 1.81 -4.15 18.57
CA ASN A 142 1.09 -5.42 18.56
C ASN A 142 1.75 -6.50 17.69
N LEU A 143 2.93 -6.25 17.13
CA LEU A 143 3.64 -7.23 16.31
C LEU A 143 4.13 -8.43 17.14
N PRO A 144 4.05 -9.65 16.59
CA PRO A 144 4.80 -10.80 17.11
C PRO A 144 6.30 -10.52 17.10
N GLU A 145 7.00 -11.17 18.03
CA GLU A 145 8.47 -11.11 18.08
C GLU A 145 9.07 -11.54 16.73
N GLY A 146 10.11 -10.85 16.29
CA GLY A 146 10.79 -11.10 15.01
C GLY A 146 10.15 -10.45 13.79
N MET A 147 8.88 -9.98 13.85
CA MET A 147 8.27 -9.20 12.80
C MET A 147 8.59 -7.71 12.88
N LYS A 148 8.54 -7.03 11.73
CA LYS A 148 8.65 -5.56 11.63
C LYS A 148 7.58 -5.00 10.68
N ILE A 149 7.48 -3.67 10.62
CA ILE A 149 6.62 -2.98 9.66
C ILE A 149 7.43 -2.64 8.42
N MET A 150 6.89 -2.93 7.25
CA MET A 150 7.25 -2.28 6.00
C MET A 150 6.37 -1.05 5.84
N VAL A 151 6.95 0.12 6.01
CA VAL A 151 6.24 1.40 6.00
C VAL A 151 6.07 1.87 4.56
N CYS A 152 4.83 2.17 4.17
CA CYS A 152 4.48 2.69 2.85
C CYS A 152 3.46 3.85 3.01
N PRO A 153 3.91 5.03 3.46
CA PRO A 153 2.99 6.14 3.76
C PRO A 153 2.30 6.68 2.50
N SER A 154 2.97 6.60 1.36
CA SER A 154 2.48 6.99 0.04
C SER A 154 3.18 6.17 -1.03
N SER A 155 2.88 6.43 -2.32
CA SER A 155 3.66 5.94 -3.46
C SER A 155 5.01 6.65 -3.55
N GLY A 156 5.87 6.25 -4.48
CA GLY A 156 7.13 6.94 -4.77
C GLY A 156 6.90 8.34 -5.36
N VAL A 157 7.92 9.19 -5.30
CA VAL A 157 7.82 10.57 -5.79
C VAL A 157 7.45 10.59 -7.28
N PHE A 158 8.07 9.72 -8.09
CA PHE A 158 7.77 9.63 -9.51
C PHE A 158 6.33 9.20 -9.77
N GLU A 159 5.84 8.18 -9.08
CA GLU A 159 4.47 7.69 -9.22
C GLU A 159 3.45 8.76 -8.79
N ILE A 160 3.73 9.51 -7.72
CA ILE A 160 2.84 10.60 -7.30
C ILE A 160 2.79 11.66 -8.39
N ALA A 161 3.93 12.12 -8.88
CA ALA A 161 3.98 13.17 -9.90
C ALA A 161 3.36 12.72 -11.22
N SER A 162 3.73 11.53 -11.71
CA SER A 162 3.31 11.03 -13.02
C SER A 162 1.90 10.46 -13.05
N GLU A 163 1.40 9.89 -11.95
CA GLU A 163 0.08 9.25 -11.93
C GLU A 163 -0.95 10.14 -11.27
N SER A 164 -0.66 10.61 -10.03
CA SER A 164 -1.65 11.34 -9.24
C SER A 164 -1.78 12.81 -9.66
N LEU A 165 -0.65 13.50 -9.83
CA LEU A 165 -0.64 14.94 -10.08
C LEU A 165 -0.84 15.28 -11.56
N LEU A 166 0.07 14.87 -12.42
CA LEU A 166 0.13 15.32 -13.81
C LEU A 166 -0.60 14.40 -14.79
N GLY A 167 -0.66 13.08 -14.50
CA GLY A 167 -1.04 12.06 -15.46
C GLY A 167 0.11 11.76 -16.43
N PHE A 168 0.42 10.49 -16.65
CA PHE A 168 1.62 10.06 -17.38
C PHE A 168 1.69 10.61 -18.81
N GLU A 169 0.56 10.55 -19.54
CA GLU A 169 0.47 11.09 -20.90
C GLU A 169 0.62 12.62 -20.91
N ASN A 170 -0.12 13.33 -20.06
CA ASN A 170 -0.04 14.78 -19.94
C ASN A 170 1.32 15.26 -19.49
N MET A 171 1.97 14.58 -18.54
CA MET A 171 3.34 14.88 -18.10
C MET A 171 4.32 14.82 -19.27
N SER A 172 4.15 13.87 -20.19
CA SER A 172 5.02 13.73 -21.37
C SER A 172 4.96 14.94 -22.28
N TYR A 173 3.81 15.58 -22.42
CA TYR A 173 3.67 16.87 -23.16
C TYR A 173 4.20 18.04 -22.35
N LEU A 174 3.88 18.10 -21.06
CA LEU A 174 4.32 19.18 -20.17
C LEU A 174 5.85 19.25 -20.02
N LEU A 175 6.57 18.13 -20.13
CA LEU A 175 8.03 18.13 -20.15
C LEU A 175 8.62 18.99 -21.30
N ILE A 176 7.86 19.16 -22.39
CA ILE A 176 8.28 19.98 -23.55
C ILE A 176 7.68 21.39 -23.46
N ASP A 177 6.37 21.48 -23.17
CA ASP A 177 5.63 22.72 -23.26
C ASP A 177 5.75 23.60 -21.99
N HIS A 178 5.84 22.96 -20.82
CA HIS A 178 5.87 23.61 -19.51
C HIS A 178 6.77 22.86 -18.53
N PRO A 179 8.10 22.75 -18.83
CA PRO A 179 9.04 21.98 -17.97
C PRO A 179 9.14 22.55 -16.56
N ASP A 180 8.93 23.85 -16.38
CA ASP A 180 8.91 24.54 -15.11
C ASP A 180 7.75 24.07 -14.19
N LEU A 181 6.58 23.77 -14.77
CA LEU A 181 5.46 23.20 -14.04
C LEU A 181 5.75 21.75 -13.60
N VAL A 182 6.40 20.98 -14.46
CA VAL A 182 6.81 19.61 -14.11
C VAL A 182 7.83 19.63 -12.97
N GLU A 183 8.85 20.50 -13.05
CA GLU A 183 9.86 20.67 -11.99
C GLU A 183 9.20 21.04 -10.65
N ALA A 184 8.18 21.91 -10.67
CA ALA A 184 7.48 22.33 -9.45
C ALA A 184 6.62 21.22 -8.84
N ALA A 185 6.20 20.23 -9.63
CA ALA A 185 5.39 19.10 -9.17
C ALA A 185 6.24 17.97 -8.54
N PHE A 186 7.57 17.99 -8.74
CA PHE A 186 8.54 17.04 -8.19
C PHE A 186 9.20 17.58 -6.92
#